data_2d98b7dd85973ac9bf41f54b768a3ced
#
_entry.id   2d98b7dd85973ac9bf41f54b768a3ced
#
_cell.length_a   1.000
_cell.length_b   1.000
_cell.length_c   1.000
_cell.angle_alpha   90.00
_cell.angle_beta   90.00
_cell.angle_gamma   90.00
#
_symmetry.space_group_name_H-M   'P 1'
#
loop_
_entity.id
_entity.type
_entity.pdbx_description
1 polymer ?
#
loop_
_entity_poly.entity_id
_entity_poly.type
_entity_poly.pdbx_seq_one_letter_code
_entity_poly.pdbx_strand_id
1 'polypeptide(L)'
;MIFNRAYLEKPRQFSIQKAEVNPGDNQVLIKVASCGLCNWEQNHWKGIIVAGSGYPFPLGHEYAGTVVEVGKNVTKFKVGDKVSALGDLGGFAEYIACDESRTVKLSDDIDPKYVLGEPLKCIVTVLEAAAPQAGDYGIVLGCGPMGQ
;
A
#
# COMPACT_ATOMS: atom_id res chain seq x y z
N MET A 1 5.49 7.66 17.36
CA MET A 1 6.21 8.65 16.48
C MET A 1 5.20 9.61 15.89
N ILE A 2 5.48 10.94 15.88
CA ILE A 2 4.59 11.97 15.30
C ILE A 2 5.11 12.33 13.91
N PHE A 3 4.22 12.40 12.91
CA PHE A 3 4.54 12.63 11.51
C PHE A 3 3.38 13.29 10.75
N ASN A 4 3.57 13.59 9.47
CA ASN A 4 2.52 14.16 8.62
C ASN A 4 1.78 13.04 7.86
N ARG A 5 0.44 13.13 7.82
CA ARG A 5 -0.44 12.26 7.04
C ARG A 5 -1.48 13.08 6.31
N ALA A 6 -1.77 12.71 5.06
CA ALA A 6 -2.85 13.31 4.29
C ALA A 6 -4.18 12.65 4.63
N TYR A 7 -5.21 13.48 4.82
CA TYR A 7 -6.59 13.08 5.04
C TYR A 7 -7.49 13.69 3.98
N LEU A 8 -8.41 12.89 3.46
CA LEU A 8 -9.49 13.38 2.62
C LEU A 8 -10.61 13.90 3.55
N GLU A 9 -10.76 15.22 3.63
CA GLU A 9 -11.73 15.89 4.51
C GLU A 9 -13.17 15.80 3.98
N LYS A 10 -13.30 15.88 2.69
CA LYS A 10 -14.52 15.75 1.88
C LYS A 10 -14.12 15.62 0.42
N PRO A 11 -15.05 15.33 -0.51
CA PRO A 11 -14.72 15.25 -1.92
C PRO A 11 -13.89 16.44 -2.39
N ARG A 12 -12.78 16.15 -3.08
CA ARG A 12 -11.83 17.10 -3.67
C ARG A 12 -11.06 18.00 -2.68
N GLN A 13 -11.09 17.69 -1.38
CA GLN A 13 -10.38 18.47 -0.38
C GLN A 13 -9.53 17.58 0.52
N PHE A 14 -8.22 17.76 0.46
CA PHE A 14 -7.25 17.17 1.38
C PHE A 14 -6.78 18.17 2.42
N SER A 15 -6.40 17.63 3.57
CA SER A 15 -5.57 18.32 4.56
C SER A 15 -4.35 17.46 4.91
N ILE A 16 -3.29 18.10 5.38
CA ILE A 16 -2.15 17.43 5.99
C ILE A 16 -2.22 17.66 7.48
N GLN A 17 -2.31 16.59 8.25
CA GLN A 17 -2.44 16.67 9.70
C GLN A 17 -1.31 15.87 10.38
N LYS A 18 -1.04 16.23 11.63
CA LYS A 18 -0.17 15.44 12.49
C LYS A 18 -0.90 14.15 12.87
N ALA A 19 -0.23 13.03 12.67
CA ALA A 19 -0.66 11.72 13.09
C ALA A 19 0.39 11.09 14.00
N GLU A 20 -0.01 10.16 14.82
CA GLU A 20 0.88 9.37 15.65
C GLU A 20 0.68 7.89 15.36
N VAL A 21 1.77 7.14 15.31
CA VAL A 21 1.73 5.68 15.19
C VAL A 21 2.83 5.05 16.02
N ASN A 22 2.47 3.96 16.69
CA ASN A 22 3.38 3.00 17.25
C ASN A 22 2.98 1.63 16.69
N PRO A 23 3.90 0.82 16.20
CA PRO A 23 3.55 -0.50 15.67
C PRO A 23 2.97 -1.37 16.78
N GLY A 24 1.92 -2.11 16.48
CA GLY A 24 1.41 -3.18 17.33
C GLY A 24 2.39 -4.36 17.38
N ASP A 25 2.09 -5.34 18.25
CA ASP A 25 2.96 -6.48 18.53
C ASP A 25 3.38 -7.27 17.27
N ASN A 26 2.48 -7.39 16.28
CA ASN A 26 2.71 -8.13 15.03
C ASN A 26 2.95 -7.22 13.82
N GLN A 27 3.20 -5.93 14.04
CA GLN A 27 3.33 -4.95 12.99
C GLN A 27 4.77 -4.46 12.82
N VAL A 28 5.09 -4.06 11.60
CA VAL A 28 6.28 -3.29 11.26
C VAL A 28 5.91 -1.83 11.06
N LEU A 29 6.76 -0.91 11.50
CA LEU A 29 6.65 0.51 11.17
C LEU A 29 7.49 0.78 9.92
N ILE A 30 6.86 1.28 8.89
CA ILE A 30 7.47 1.54 7.59
C ILE A 30 7.61 3.05 7.40
N LYS A 31 8.82 3.51 7.13
CA LYS A 31 9.07 4.84 6.56
C LYS A 31 8.73 4.77 5.07
N VAL A 32 7.68 5.45 4.66
CA VAL A 32 7.15 5.39 3.29
C VAL A 32 8.11 6.10 2.34
N ALA A 33 8.52 5.41 1.28
CA ALA A 33 9.33 5.95 0.19
C ALA A 33 8.48 6.32 -1.02
N SER A 34 7.41 5.54 -1.27
CA SER A 34 6.43 5.78 -2.32
C SER A 34 5.06 5.24 -1.92
N CYS A 35 4.02 5.85 -2.47
CA CYS A 35 2.65 5.36 -2.36
C CYS A 35 1.92 5.60 -3.68
N GLY A 36 1.31 4.56 -4.23
CA GLY A 36 0.57 4.63 -5.48
C GLY A 36 -0.75 5.38 -5.33
N LEU A 37 -1.22 5.90 -6.45
CA LEU A 37 -2.52 6.54 -6.57
C LEU A 37 -3.35 5.75 -7.58
N CYS A 38 -4.23 4.87 -7.13
CA CYS A 38 -5.07 4.08 -7.99
C CYS A 38 -6.44 4.74 -8.25
N ASN A 39 -7.24 4.08 -9.07
CA ASN A 39 -8.58 4.55 -9.38
C ASN A 39 -9.51 4.56 -8.15
N TRP A 40 -9.22 3.72 -7.14
CA TRP A 40 -9.96 3.67 -5.88
C TRP A 40 -9.83 5.00 -5.12
N GLU A 41 -8.60 5.52 -4.93
CA GLU A 41 -8.36 6.84 -4.33
C GLU A 41 -9.01 7.97 -5.12
N GLN A 42 -8.92 7.91 -6.46
CA GLN A 42 -9.53 8.92 -7.33
C GLN A 42 -11.06 8.97 -7.16
N ASN A 43 -11.71 7.81 -7.04
CA ASN A 43 -13.16 7.73 -6.85
C ASN A 43 -13.60 8.25 -5.48
N HIS A 44 -12.81 8.00 -4.43
CA HIS A 44 -13.03 8.62 -3.12
C HIS A 44 -12.84 10.14 -3.18
N TRP A 45 -11.77 10.59 -3.82
CA TRP A 45 -11.53 12.02 -4.02
C TRP A 45 -12.66 12.70 -4.80
N LYS A 46 -13.21 12.06 -5.81
CA LYS A 46 -14.36 12.57 -6.57
C LYS A 46 -15.67 12.53 -5.79
N GLY A 47 -15.74 11.77 -4.70
CA GLY A 47 -16.97 11.54 -3.94
C GLY A 47 -17.93 10.53 -4.60
N ILE A 48 -17.45 9.72 -5.56
CA ILE A 48 -18.22 8.63 -6.18
C ILE A 48 -18.36 7.46 -5.20
N ILE A 49 -17.32 7.20 -4.42
CA ILE A 49 -17.32 6.20 -3.35
C ILE A 49 -17.06 6.95 -2.04
N VAL A 50 -17.76 6.57 -0.98
CA VAL A 50 -17.54 7.08 0.37
C VAL A 50 -17.09 5.91 1.24
N ALA A 51 -15.99 6.08 1.98
CA ALA A 51 -15.58 5.08 2.95
C ALA A 51 -16.65 4.88 4.02
N GLY A 52 -16.80 3.66 4.51
CA GLY A 52 -17.84 3.31 5.48
C GLY A 52 -17.76 4.10 6.80
N SER A 53 -16.60 4.65 7.14
CA SER A 53 -16.38 5.54 8.29
C SER A 53 -16.77 7.01 8.03
N GLY A 54 -17.06 7.37 6.77
CA GLY A 54 -17.26 8.77 6.39
C GLY A 54 -15.95 9.57 6.31
N TYR A 55 -16.09 10.91 6.27
CA TYR A 55 -14.96 11.85 6.25
C TYR A 55 -14.70 12.43 7.65
N PRO A 56 -13.46 12.85 8.01
CA PRO A 56 -12.24 12.66 7.23
C PRO A 56 -11.70 11.22 7.35
N PHE A 57 -11.00 10.75 6.30
CA PHE A 57 -10.30 9.47 6.38
C PHE A 57 -8.96 9.49 5.61
N PRO A 58 -7.98 8.67 6.03
CA PRO A 58 -6.69 8.57 5.34
C PRO A 58 -6.82 7.72 4.08
N LEU A 59 -6.09 8.10 3.02
CA LEU A 59 -5.97 7.33 1.78
C LEU A 59 -4.57 6.75 1.60
N GLY A 60 -4.40 5.97 0.53
CA GLY A 60 -3.16 5.31 0.17
C GLY A 60 -3.09 3.89 0.71
N HIS A 61 -3.16 2.91 -0.18
CA HIS A 61 -3.09 1.48 0.16
C HIS A 61 -2.02 0.73 -0.63
N GLU A 62 -1.33 1.40 -1.54
CA GLU A 62 -0.26 0.86 -2.37
C GLU A 62 1.06 1.51 -1.97
N TYR A 63 1.75 1.05 -0.94
CA TYR A 63 2.96 1.71 -0.47
C TYR A 63 4.14 0.77 -0.34
N ALA A 64 5.33 1.37 -0.49
CA ALA A 64 6.61 0.72 -0.25
C ALA A 64 7.54 1.66 0.54
N GLY A 65 8.50 1.08 1.22
CA GLY A 65 9.41 1.85 2.06
C GLY A 65 10.44 0.99 2.77
N THR A 66 10.93 1.50 3.90
CA THR A 66 11.94 0.85 4.74
C THR A 66 11.39 0.66 6.14
N VAL A 67 11.58 -0.53 6.71
CA VAL A 67 11.23 -0.84 8.09
C VAL A 67 12.11 -0.03 9.04
N VAL A 68 11.50 0.72 9.95
CA VAL A 68 12.20 1.54 10.96
C VAL A 68 11.98 1.06 12.39
N GLU A 69 10.94 0.26 12.62
CA GLU A 69 10.65 -0.35 13.92
C GLU A 69 9.87 -1.66 13.69
N VAL A 70 9.98 -2.60 14.61
CA VAL A 70 9.27 -3.89 14.55
C VAL A 70 8.60 -4.17 15.89
N GLY A 71 7.39 -4.70 15.83
CA GLY A 71 6.67 -5.18 17.01
C GLY A 71 7.33 -6.43 17.63
N LYS A 72 7.04 -6.70 18.88
CA LYS A 72 7.72 -7.76 19.65
C LYS A 72 7.54 -9.19 19.11
N ASN A 73 6.47 -9.44 18.37
CA ASN A 73 6.17 -10.75 17.80
C ASN A 73 6.59 -10.87 16.33
N VAL A 74 7.10 -9.79 15.72
CA VAL A 74 7.56 -9.80 14.33
C VAL A 74 8.79 -10.68 14.21
N THR A 75 8.76 -11.64 13.28
CA THR A 75 9.83 -12.61 13.06
C THR A 75 10.42 -12.59 11.66
N LYS A 76 9.68 -12.05 10.68
CA LYS A 76 10.06 -12.08 9.26
C LYS A 76 10.86 -10.86 8.82
N PHE A 77 10.82 -9.77 9.60
CA PHE A 77 11.40 -8.49 9.24
C PHE A 77 12.30 -7.94 10.34
N LYS A 78 13.24 -7.11 9.94
CA LYS A 78 14.12 -6.32 10.82
C LYS A 78 14.21 -4.88 10.34
N VAL A 79 14.64 -4.00 11.22
CA VAL A 79 14.95 -2.60 10.87
C VAL A 79 15.95 -2.55 9.72
N GLY A 80 15.69 -1.72 8.73
CA GLY A 80 16.45 -1.57 7.50
C GLY A 80 15.94 -2.40 6.31
N ASP A 81 15.08 -3.39 6.52
CA ASP A 81 14.50 -4.15 5.42
C ASP A 81 13.66 -3.25 4.50
N LYS A 82 13.87 -3.39 3.20
CA LYS A 82 13.05 -2.77 2.17
C LYS A 82 11.80 -3.60 1.96
N VAL A 83 10.64 -2.97 1.93
CA VAL A 83 9.35 -3.69 1.92
C VAL A 83 8.32 -2.99 1.04
N SER A 84 7.37 -3.76 0.53
CA SER A 84 6.10 -3.28 0.03
C SER A 84 4.98 -3.92 0.83
N ALA A 85 3.91 -3.17 1.08
CA ALA A 85 2.81 -3.66 1.89
C ALA A 85 1.47 -3.65 1.13
N LEU A 86 0.56 -4.49 1.58
CA LEU A 86 -0.63 -4.90 0.86
C LEU A 86 -1.91 -4.40 1.55
N GLY A 87 -2.26 -3.14 1.31
CA GLY A 87 -3.63 -2.71 1.43
C GLY A 87 -4.18 -2.20 2.76
N ASP A 88 -3.39 -1.74 3.72
CA ASP A 88 -3.90 -0.91 4.81
C ASP A 88 -3.99 0.55 4.36
N LEU A 89 -5.03 1.26 4.82
CA LEU A 89 -5.21 2.67 4.47
C LEU A 89 -4.28 3.59 5.27
N GLY A 90 -3.93 4.72 4.68
CA GLY A 90 -3.14 5.75 5.33
C GLY A 90 -1.69 5.84 4.88
N GLY A 91 -1.37 5.22 3.73
CA GLY A 91 -0.03 5.25 3.13
C GLY A 91 0.36 6.61 2.53
N PHE A 92 -0.57 7.55 2.34
CA PHE A 92 -0.22 8.94 2.03
C PHE A 92 0.29 9.66 3.28
N ALA A 93 1.40 9.17 3.81
CA ALA A 93 2.00 9.57 5.07
C ALA A 93 3.52 9.36 5.04
N GLU A 94 4.23 9.97 5.98
CA GLU A 94 5.66 9.73 6.15
C GLU A 94 5.94 8.33 6.77
N TYR A 95 5.02 7.84 7.59
CA TYR A 95 5.12 6.53 8.26
C TYR A 95 3.77 5.83 8.33
N ILE A 96 3.82 4.49 8.27
CA ILE A 96 2.64 3.64 8.44
C ILE A 96 3.03 2.35 9.16
N ALA A 97 2.17 1.88 10.07
CA ALA A 97 2.29 0.54 10.66
C ALA A 97 1.49 -0.46 9.83
N CYS A 98 2.07 -1.60 9.53
CA CYS A 98 1.45 -2.67 8.76
C CYS A 98 1.72 -4.02 9.40
N ASP A 99 0.74 -4.92 9.38
CA ASP A 99 0.91 -6.29 9.84
C ASP A 99 1.98 -7.03 9.03
N GLU A 100 2.81 -7.85 9.71
CA GLU A 100 3.88 -8.58 9.02
C GLU A 100 3.32 -9.57 7.98
N SER A 101 2.12 -10.10 8.16
CA SER A 101 1.47 -11.01 7.21
C SER A 101 1.06 -10.32 5.90
N ARG A 102 0.95 -9.00 5.91
CA ARG A 102 0.57 -8.16 4.77
C ARG A 102 1.76 -7.39 4.19
N THR A 103 2.95 -7.71 4.64
CA THR A 103 4.19 -7.06 4.22
C THR A 103 5.05 -8.06 3.44
N VAL A 104 5.64 -7.60 2.34
CA VAL A 104 6.52 -8.40 1.47
C VAL A 104 7.90 -7.75 1.45
N LYS A 105 8.94 -8.56 1.64
CA LYS A 105 10.31 -8.10 1.55
C LYS A 105 10.72 -7.90 0.10
N LEU A 106 11.31 -6.78 -0.20
CA LEU A 106 11.95 -6.48 -1.47
C LEU A 106 13.42 -6.95 -1.46
N SER A 107 13.93 -7.27 -2.62
CA SER A 107 15.37 -7.52 -2.82
C SER A 107 16.19 -6.28 -2.50
N ASP A 108 17.42 -6.45 -2.02
CA ASP A 108 18.27 -5.33 -1.58
C ASP A 108 18.66 -4.37 -2.72
N ASP A 109 18.67 -4.85 -3.96
CA ASP A 109 18.92 -4.06 -5.18
C ASP A 109 17.71 -3.24 -5.64
N ILE A 110 16.52 -3.49 -5.10
CA ILE A 110 15.30 -2.75 -5.45
C ILE A 110 15.21 -1.49 -4.60
N ASP A 111 15.00 -0.34 -5.25
CA ASP A 111 14.64 0.90 -4.55
C ASP A 111 13.13 0.96 -4.36
N PRO A 112 12.63 1.03 -3.10
CA PRO A 112 11.20 1.07 -2.79
C PRO A 112 10.46 2.30 -3.34
N LYS A 113 11.16 3.29 -3.90
CA LYS A 113 10.56 4.40 -4.62
C LYS A 113 9.89 4.00 -5.94
N TYR A 114 10.32 2.87 -6.52
CA TYR A 114 9.92 2.46 -7.87
C TYR A 114 9.13 1.15 -7.91
N VAL A 115 8.77 0.61 -6.76
CA VAL A 115 8.06 -0.68 -6.67
C VAL A 115 6.86 -0.58 -5.75
N LEU A 116 5.71 -1.02 -6.25
CA LEU A 116 4.47 -1.19 -5.50
C LEU A 116 4.00 -2.63 -5.65
N GLY A 117 3.95 -3.36 -4.54
CA GLY A 117 3.57 -4.79 -4.54
C GLY A 117 2.05 -5.01 -4.61
N GLU A 118 1.24 -4.04 -4.21
CA GLU A 118 -0.21 -4.19 -4.20
C GLU A 118 -0.80 -4.38 -5.61
N PRO A 119 -0.45 -3.59 -6.64
CA PRO A 119 -0.89 -3.83 -8.01
C PRO A 119 -0.45 -5.21 -8.55
N LEU A 120 0.75 -5.67 -8.21
CA LEU A 120 1.22 -7.01 -8.60
C LEU A 120 0.36 -8.11 -7.99
N LYS A 121 -0.04 -7.97 -6.72
CA LYS A 121 -0.98 -8.88 -6.07
C LYS A 121 -2.30 -8.99 -6.84
N CYS A 122 -2.85 -7.86 -7.30
CA CYS A 122 -4.08 -7.84 -8.10
C CYS A 122 -3.90 -8.63 -9.41
N ILE A 123 -2.77 -8.46 -10.10
CA ILE A 123 -2.45 -9.21 -11.33
C ILE A 123 -2.34 -10.72 -11.05
N VAL A 124 -1.63 -11.11 -10.01
CA VAL A 124 -1.51 -12.52 -9.60
C VAL A 124 -2.89 -13.13 -9.31
N THR A 125 -3.74 -12.42 -8.58
CA THR A 125 -5.11 -12.86 -8.28
C THR A 125 -5.94 -13.08 -9.56
N VAL A 126 -5.80 -12.18 -10.55
CA VAL A 126 -6.48 -12.33 -11.85
C VAL A 126 -5.96 -13.56 -12.61
N LEU A 127 -4.66 -13.79 -12.62
CA LEU A 127 -4.05 -14.96 -13.27
C LEU A 127 -4.47 -16.26 -12.59
N GLU A 128 -4.48 -16.30 -11.26
CA GLU A 128 -4.96 -17.46 -10.49
C GLU A 128 -6.43 -17.75 -10.77
N ALA A 129 -7.28 -16.72 -10.84
CA ALA A 129 -8.70 -16.87 -11.14
C ALA A 129 -8.94 -17.33 -12.59
N ALA A 130 -8.12 -16.88 -13.54
CA ALA A 130 -8.19 -17.31 -14.94
C ALA A 130 -7.71 -18.75 -15.11
N ALA A 131 -6.85 -19.25 -14.22
CA ALA A 131 -6.32 -20.62 -14.20
C ALA A 131 -5.84 -21.12 -15.58
N PRO A 132 -4.99 -20.38 -16.32
CA PRO A 132 -4.59 -20.75 -17.66
C PRO A 132 -3.85 -22.09 -17.67
N GLN A 133 -4.09 -22.90 -18.71
CA GLN A 133 -3.48 -24.21 -18.89
C GLN A 133 -2.43 -24.16 -20.01
N ALA A 134 -1.53 -25.14 -20.01
CA ALA A 134 -0.56 -25.28 -21.09
C ALA A 134 -1.28 -25.47 -22.44
N GLY A 135 -0.98 -24.59 -23.40
CA GLY A 135 -1.61 -24.56 -24.72
C GLY A 135 -2.75 -23.55 -24.88
N ASP A 136 -3.17 -22.88 -23.81
CA ASP A 136 -4.15 -21.79 -23.89
C ASP A 136 -3.55 -20.56 -24.57
N TYR A 137 -4.42 -19.80 -25.23
CA TYR A 137 -4.11 -18.50 -25.79
C TYR A 137 -4.76 -17.40 -24.94
N GLY A 138 -3.96 -16.43 -24.51
CA GLY A 138 -4.43 -15.27 -23.75
C GLY A 138 -4.35 -13.99 -24.59
N ILE A 139 -5.30 -13.08 -24.37
CA ILE A 139 -5.28 -11.73 -24.92
C ILE A 139 -5.36 -10.74 -23.78
N VAL A 140 -4.40 -9.80 -23.72
CA VAL A 140 -4.42 -8.67 -22.79
C VAL A 140 -4.93 -7.44 -23.54
N LEU A 141 -6.05 -6.87 -23.09
CA LEU A 141 -6.62 -5.66 -23.64
C LEU A 141 -6.17 -4.45 -22.83
N GLY A 142 -5.18 -3.72 -23.34
CA GLY A 142 -4.59 -2.52 -22.74
C GLY A 142 -3.18 -2.73 -22.20
N CYS A 143 -2.35 -1.69 -22.36
CA CYS A 143 -0.95 -1.65 -21.90
C CYS A 143 -0.76 -0.61 -20.78
N GLY A 144 -1.74 -0.50 -19.90
CA GLY A 144 -1.61 0.28 -18.65
C GLY A 144 -0.79 -0.46 -17.60
N PRO A 145 -0.63 0.11 -16.39
CA PRO A 145 0.16 -0.50 -15.31
C PRO A 145 -0.24 -1.94 -14.94
N MET A 146 -1.51 -2.29 -15.18
CA MET A 146 -2.03 -3.64 -14.90
C MET A 146 -1.93 -4.60 -16.09
N GLY A 147 -1.61 -4.11 -17.31
CA GLY A 147 -1.56 -4.91 -18.53
C GLY A 147 -0.14 -5.13 -19.07
N GLN A 148 0.88 -4.68 -18.37
CA GLN A 148 2.30 -4.84 -18.72
C GLN A 148 2.91 -6.09 -18.14
#